data_9a2569fb27d627c01c818cfa53c61094
#
_entry.id   9a2569fb27d627c01c818cfa53c61094
#
_cell.length_a   1.000
_cell.length_b   1.000
_cell.length_c   1.000
_cell.angle_alpha   90.00
_cell.angle_beta   90.00
_cell.angle_gamma   90.00
#
_symmetry.space_group_name_H-M   'P 1'
#
loop_
_entity.id
_entity.type
_entity.pdbx_description
1 polymer ?
#
loop_
_entity_poly.entity_id
_entity_poly.type
_entity_poly.pdbx_seq_one_letter_code
_entity_poly.pdbx_strand_id
1 'polypeptide(L)'
;MKKITVLTLGLLCAGLLGACSNQKMESEASTNDKSSMTTKKDSDQSSKMAKDFSLQGVDGKTYKLSDFKGKKVYLKFWASWCSICLSTLGDTNDLAKEQEGKDYVVLSVVSPTFNGEKSAEDFKKWYKSLDYKDFPVLMDTKGELLKEYGIRSYPCALFVGSDGSLAKTHIGYMSKEDIEKTLKEIK
;
A
#
# COMPACT_ATOMS: atom_id res chain seq x y z
N MET A 1 46.90 -9.93 -22.28
CA MET A 1 46.52 -10.06 -23.69
C MET A 1 46.04 -11.50 -23.90
N LYS A 2 44.76 -11.77 -23.85
CA LYS A 2 44.19 -13.07 -24.25
C LYS A 2 43.02 -12.79 -25.19
N LYS A 3 43.22 -13.19 -26.44
CA LYS A 3 42.26 -13.07 -27.54
C LYS A 3 41.16 -14.12 -27.35
N ILE A 4 39.90 -13.69 -27.35
CA ILE A 4 38.75 -14.60 -27.36
C ILE A 4 38.20 -14.62 -28.78
N THR A 5 38.25 -15.79 -29.36
CA THR A 5 37.79 -16.12 -30.72
C THR A 5 36.28 -16.26 -30.71
N VAL A 6 35.62 -15.53 -31.58
CA VAL A 6 34.17 -15.62 -31.82
C VAL A 6 33.93 -16.79 -32.79
N LEU A 7 33.12 -17.74 -32.39
CA LEU A 7 32.62 -18.81 -33.25
C LEU A 7 31.16 -18.56 -33.54
N THR A 8 30.88 -18.12 -34.76
CA THR A 8 29.54 -18.02 -35.34
C THR A 8 29.10 -19.38 -35.84
N LEU A 9 27.97 -19.85 -35.37
CA LEU A 9 27.28 -21.01 -35.97
C LEU A 9 25.85 -20.60 -36.32
N GLY A 10 25.62 -20.39 -37.58
CA GLY A 10 24.31 -20.18 -38.16
C GLY A 10 23.55 -21.51 -38.31
N LEU A 11 22.29 -21.50 -38.00
CA LEU A 11 21.38 -22.55 -38.44
C LEU A 11 20.07 -21.93 -38.95
N LEU A 12 19.94 -22.05 -40.24
CA LEU A 12 18.75 -21.71 -41.03
C LEU A 12 17.73 -22.87 -40.87
N CYS A 13 16.49 -22.59 -40.52
CA CYS A 13 15.37 -23.49 -40.80
C CYS A 13 14.18 -22.69 -41.30
N ALA A 14 13.89 -22.91 -42.57
CA ALA A 14 12.77 -22.38 -43.32
C ALA A 14 11.49 -23.23 -43.12
N GLY A 15 10.34 -22.54 -43.06
CA GLY A 15 9.13 -22.93 -43.73
C GLY A 15 8.21 -23.93 -43.05
N LEU A 16 7.00 -23.49 -42.80
CA LEU A 16 5.79 -24.14 -43.36
C LEU A 16 4.58 -23.24 -43.12
N LEU A 17 4.04 -22.78 -44.21
CA LEU A 17 2.73 -22.14 -44.38
C LEU A 17 1.63 -23.18 -44.17
N GLY A 18 0.63 -22.89 -43.37
CA GLY A 18 -0.62 -23.64 -43.30
C GLY A 18 -1.78 -22.67 -43.24
N ALA A 19 -2.41 -22.51 -44.40
CA ALA A 19 -3.59 -21.70 -44.63
C ALA A 19 -4.88 -22.53 -44.40
N CYS A 20 -6.00 -21.80 -44.34
CA CYS A 20 -7.42 -22.24 -44.42
C CYS A 20 -8.03 -22.63 -43.06
N SER A 21 -9.20 -22.15 -42.70
CA SER A 21 -10.43 -22.04 -43.49
C SER A 21 -11.40 -21.04 -42.81
N ASN A 22 -12.00 -20.26 -43.68
CA ASN A 22 -13.15 -19.40 -43.46
C ASN A 22 -14.42 -20.27 -43.43
N GLN A 23 -15.25 -20.16 -42.42
CA GLN A 23 -16.65 -20.59 -42.51
C GLN A 23 -17.57 -19.48 -42.01
N LYS A 24 -18.15 -18.82 -42.95
CA LYS A 24 -19.31 -17.95 -42.90
C LYS A 24 -20.54 -18.85 -42.83
N MET A 25 -21.41 -18.63 -41.85
CA MET A 25 -22.77 -19.08 -41.91
C MET A 25 -23.69 -17.98 -41.41
N GLU A 26 -24.55 -17.54 -42.30
CA GLU A 26 -25.58 -16.53 -42.16
C GLU A 26 -26.82 -17.05 -41.43
N SER A 27 -27.49 -16.08 -40.78
CA SER A 27 -28.95 -15.92 -40.67
C SER A 27 -29.71 -16.84 -39.73
N GLU A 28 -30.33 -16.29 -38.67
CA GLU A 28 -31.73 -15.85 -38.73
C GLU A 28 -32.13 -15.01 -37.51
N ALA A 29 -32.95 -14.04 -37.77
CA ALA A 29 -33.54 -13.10 -36.84
C ALA A 29 -34.66 -13.74 -36.00
N SER A 30 -34.76 -13.42 -34.72
CA SER A 30 -36.05 -13.39 -34.02
C SER A 30 -35.99 -12.47 -32.78
N THR A 31 -36.65 -11.37 -32.96
CA THR A 31 -37.48 -10.54 -32.05
C THR A 31 -37.29 -10.56 -30.55
N ASN A 32 -37.07 -9.32 -30.04
CA ASN A 32 -37.64 -8.70 -28.86
C ASN A 32 -37.75 -9.50 -27.55
N ASP A 33 -36.92 -9.14 -26.58
CA ASP A 33 -37.55 -8.76 -25.31
C ASP A 33 -36.71 -7.67 -24.61
N LYS A 34 -37.39 -6.56 -24.34
CA LYS A 34 -36.88 -5.34 -23.72
C LYS A 34 -37.07 -5.54 -22.22
N SER A 35 -36.11 -6.20 -21.58
CA SER A 35 -36.04 -6.21 -20.12
C SER A 35 -34.95 -5.26 -19.68
N SER A 36 -35.41 -4.08 -19.31
CA SER A 36 -34.66 -3.05 -18.61
C SER A 36 -34.22 -3.61 -17.25
N MET A 37 -33.06 -4.23 -17.19
CA MET A 37 -32.40 -4.51 -15.91
C MET A 37 -31.61 -3.26 -15.49
N THR A 38 -32.34 -2.37 -14.83
CA THR A 38 -31.72 -1.37 -13.97
C THR A 38 -31.03 -2.11 -12.83
N THR A 39 -29.79 -2.49 -13.02
CA THR A 39 -28.94 -2.89 -11.89
C THR A 39 -28.70 -1.65 -11.05
N LYS A 40 -29.56 -1.43 -10.07
CA LYS A 40 -29.20 -0.66 -8.89
C LYS A 40 -28.01 -1.36 -8.29
N LYS A 41 -26.84 -0.74 -8.50
CA LYS A 41 -25.64 -1.03 -7.73
C LYS A 41 -25.86 -0.44 -6.35
N ASP A 42 -26.65 -1.12 -5.53
CA ASP A 42 -26.64 -0.91 -4.09
C ASP A 42 -25.25 -1.37 -3.62
N SER A 43 -24.33 -0.42 -3.59
CA SER A 43 -23.12 -0.57 -2.82
C SER A 43 -23.53 -0.46 -1.36
N ASP A 44 -23.95 -1.55 -0.77
CA ASP A 44 -23.83 -1.77 0.66
C ASP A 44 -22.33 -1.87 0.97
N GLN A 45 -21.67 -0.72 0.98
CA GLN A 45 -20.34 -0.54 1.49
C GLN A 45 -20.49 -0.39 3.00
N SER A 46 -20.81 -1.51 3.67
CA SER A 46 -20.54 -1.66 5.09
C SER A 46 -19.06 -1.34 5.28
N SER A 47 -18.77 -0.12 5.70
CA SER A 47 -17.40 0.35 5.91
C SER A 47 -16.77 -0.56 6.96
N LYS A 48 -15.83 -1.41 6.53
CA LYS A 48 -15.12 -2.32 7.44
C LYS A 48 -14.39 -1.46 8.47
N MET A 49 -14.66 -1.69 9.75
CA MET A 49 -13.91 -1.03 10.82
C MET A 49 -12.44 -1.40 10.74
N ALA A 50 -11.56 -0.43 10.92
CA ALA A 50 -10.14 -0.72 11.07
C ALA A 50 -9.92 -1.52 12.35
N LYS A 51 -9.04 -2.54 12.28
CA LYS A 51 -8.69 -3.34 13.45
C LYS A 51 -7.95 -2.47 14.46
N ASP A 52 -8.44 -2.42 15.69
CA ASP A 52 -7.71 -1.77 16.77
C ASP A 52 -6.38 -2.51 17.03
N PHE A 53 -5.39 -1.76 17.42
CA PHE A 53 -4.07 -2.27 17.78
C PHE A 53 -3.55 -1.57 19.03
N SER A 54 -2.58 -2.22 19.69
CA SER A 54 -1.80 -1.63 20.77
C SER A 54 -0.33 -1.98 20.51
N LEU A 55 0.43 -1.02 19.98
CA LEU A 55 1.83 -1.21 19.57
C LEU A 55 2.75 -0.26 20.32
N GLN A 56 3.97 -0.74 20.60
CA GLN A 56 5.01 0.10 21.15
C GLN A 56 5.74 0.85 20.04
N GLY A 57 5.92 2.15 20.20
CA GLY A 57 6.75 2.98 19.34
C GLY A 57 8.25 2.81 19.62
N VAL A 58 9.09 3.26 18.68
CA VAL A 58 10.55 3.34 18.88
C VAL A 58 10.93 4.28 20.03
N ASP A 59 10.06 5.22 20.38
CA ASP A 59 10.16 6.14 21.51
C ASP A 59 9.81 5.49 22.86
N GLY A 60 9.38 4.23 22.85
CA GLY A 60 8.99 3.48 24.06
C GLY A 60 7.55 3.71 24.52
N LYS A 61 6.80 4.62 23.90
CA LYS A 61 5.39 4.85 24.21
C LYS A 61 4.51 3.78 23.58
N THR A 62 3.36 3.55 24.19
CA THR A 62 2.31 2.68 23.61
C THR A 62 1.28 3.51 22.88
N TYR A 63 0.91 3.08 21.69
CA TYR A 63 -0.08 3.71 20.81
C TYR A 63 -1.19 2.71 20.49
N LYS A 64 -2.43 3.15 20.64
CA LYS A 64 -3.62 2.39 20.26
C LYS A 64 -4.38 3.16 19.19
N LEU A 65 -4.93 2.46 18.20
CA LEU A 65 -5.77 3.13 17.20
C LEU A 65 -6.97 3.83 17.86
N SER A 66 -7.56 3.20 18.87
CA SER A 66 -8.67 3.75 19.65
C SER A 66 -8.38 5.06 20.37
N ASP A 67 -7.11 5.40 20.62
CA ASP A 67 -6.71 6.68 21.24
C ASP A 67 -6.96 7.87 20.29
N PHE A 68 -7.13 7.61 18.99
CA PHE A 68 -7.33 8.62 17.95
C PHE A 68 -8.77 8.73 17.46
N LYS A 69 -9.74 8.18 18.20
CA LYS A 69 -11.16 8.34 17.87
C LYS A 69 -11.53 9.82 17.71
N GLY A 70 -12.30 10.12 16.66
CA GLY A 70 -12.66 11.48 16.29
C GLY A 70 -11.62 12.20 15.42
N LYS A 71 -10.47 11.56 15.15
CA LYS A 71 -9.48 12.02 14.18
C LYS A 71 -9.30 10.99 13.07
N LYS A 72 -9.00 11.48 11.89
CA LYS A 72 -8.57 10.63 10.77
C LYS A 72 -7.15 10.14 11.01
N VAL A 73 -6.82 8.93 10.59
CA VAL A 73 -5.46 8.39 10.78
C VAL A 73 -4.86 8.01 9.43
N TYR A 74 -3.72 8.60 9.11
CA TYR A 74 -2.84 8.14 8.06
C TYR A 74 -1.82 7.19 8.68
N LEU A 75 -1.86 5.90 8.31
CA LEU A 75 -1.00 4.85 8.84
C LEU A 75 -0.13 4.30 7.72
N LYS A 76 1.16 4.68 7.71
CA LYS A 76 2.15 4.29 6.69
C LYS A 76 2.90 3.03 7.10
N PHE A 77 2.83 1.98 6.29
CA PHE A 77 3.67 0.79 6.42
C PHE A 77 4.91 0.93 5.55
N TRP A 78 6.07 0.66 6.12
CA TRP A 78 7.35 0.81 5.45
C TRP A 78 8.42 -0.11 6.02
N ALA A 79 9.61 -0.15 5.39
CA ALA A 79 10.75 -0.93 5.85
C ALA A 79 12.06 -0.16 5.68
N SER A 80 13.07 -0.48 6.52
CA SER A 80 14.38 0.19 6.51
C SER A 80 15.20 -0.06 5.24
N TRP A 81 14.90 -1.11 4.50
CA TRP A 81 15.55 -1.47 3.24
C TRP A 81 14.82 -0.94 2.00
N CYS A 82 13.63 -0.36 2.18
CA CYS A 82 12.79 0.13 1.09
C CYS A 82 13.24 1.54 0.66
N SER A 83 13.95 1.65 -0.45
CA SER A 83 14.54 2.92 -0.93
C SER A 83 13.50 4.01 -1.17
N ILE A 84 12.36 3.68 -1.81
CA ILE A 84 11.27 4.63 -2.03
C ILE A 84 10.59 5.05 -0.71
N CYS A 85 10.58 4.17 0.29
CA CYS A 85 10.07 4.53 1.60
C CYS A 85 10.99 5.56 2.27
N LEU A 86 12.30 5.33 2.22
CA LEU A 86 13.30 6.21 2.84
C LEU A 86 13.33 7.59 2.18
N SER A 87 13.24 7.65 0.86
CA SER A 87 13.23 8.93 0.13
C SER A 87 12.01 9.80 0.46
N THR A 88 10.95 9.22 1.00
CA THR A 88 9.69 9.91 1.34
C THR A 88 9.44 10.06 2.85
N LEU A 89 10.44 9.73 3.70
CA LEU A 89 10.31 9.94 5.14
C LEU A 89 10.29 11.43 5.50
N GLY A 90 10.99 12.27 4.73
CA GLY A 90 10.95 13.73 4.88
C GLY A 90 9.53 14.26 4.75
N ASP A 91 8.83 13.92 3.67
CA ASP A 91 7.43 14.33 3.43
C ASP A 91 6.51 13.83 4.55
N THR A 92 6.74 12.59 5.03
CA THR A 92 5.97 12.02 6.15
C THR A 92 6.20 12.79 7.45
N ASN A 93 7.46 13.20 7.70
CA ASN A 93 7.82 13.98 8.87
C ASN A 93 7.23 15.40 8.83
N ASP A 94 7.25 16.04 7.66
CA ASP A 94 6.67 17.36 7.47
C ASP A 94 5.14 17.33 7.61
N LEU A 95 4.47 16.30 7.06
CA LEU A 95 3.04 16.10 7.26
C LEU A 95 2.70 15.92 8.76
N ALA A 96 3.55 15.21 9.50
CA ALA A 96 3.37 15.03 10.93
C ALA A 96 3.59 16.33 11.73
N LYS A 97 4.55 17.17 11.38
CA LYS A 97 4.72 18.50 11.98
C LYS A 97 3.49 19.37 11.80
N GLU A 98 2.88 19.31 10.64
CA GLU A 98 1.72 20.13 10.27
C GLU A 98 0.39 19.61 10.84
N GLN A 99 0.38 18.47 11.53
CA GLN A 99 -0.86 17.89 12.07
C GLN A 99 -1.41 18.61 13.30
N GLU A 100 -0.63 19.48 13.95
CA GLU A 100 -1.10 20.22 15.11
C GLU A 100 -2.31 21.09 14.76
N GLY A 101 -3.38 20.95 15.53
CA GLY A 101 -4.65 21.64 15.25
C GLY A 101 -5.48 21.06 14.09
N LYS A 102 -5.00 20.01 13.40
CA LYS A 102 -5.74 19.33 12.33
C LYS A 102 -6.63 18.19 12.85
N ASP A 103 -7.53 17.75 11.99
CA ASP A 103 -8.45 16.64 12.25
C ASP A 103 -7.84 15.25 11.92
N TYR A 104 -6.54 15.18 11.68
CA TYR A 104 -5.85 13.94 11.37
C TYR A 104 -4.59 13.71 12.22
N VAL A 105 -4.13 12.46 12.23
CA VAL A 105 -2.89 12.01 12.86
C VAL A 105 -2.07 11.19 11.86
N VAL A 106 -0.76 11.37 11.90
CA VAL A 106 0.23 10.63 11.09
C VAL A 106 0.93 9.61 11.97
N LEU A 107 0.80 8.35 11.62
CA LEU A 107 1.49 7.22 12.26
C LEU A 107 2.23 6.41 11.21
N SER A 108 3.27 5.71 11.63
CA SER A 108 3.93 4.74 10.77
C SER A 108 4.16 3.41 11.46
N VAL A 109 4.24 2.34 10.69
CA VAL A 109 4.43 0.96 11.17
C VAL A 109 5.59 0.31 10.44
N VAL A 110 6.45 -0.31 11.22
CA VAL A 110 7.45 -1.27 10.74
C VAL A 110 7.22 -2.61 11.41
N SER A 111 7.57 -3.69 10.74
CA SER A 111 7.37 -5.04 11.29
C SER A 111 8.71 -5.76 11.39
N PRO A 112 9.39 -5.61 12.54
CA PRO A 112 10.70 -6.23 12.77
C PRO A 112 10.67 -7.73 12.51
N THR A 113 11.71 -8.24 11.84
CA THR A 113 11.90 -9.64 11.42
C THR A 113 10.95 -10.15 10.33
N PHE A 114 9.95 -9.36 9.91
CA PHE A 114 9.07 -9.70 8.80
C PHE A 114 9.53 -9.03 7.50
N ASN A 115 9.31 -9.69 6.37
CA ASN A 115 9.60 -9.17 5.03
C ASN A 115 11.03 -8.61 4.87
N GLY A 116 12.03 -9.19 5.54
CA GLY A 116 13.42 -8.76 5.47
C GLY A 116 13.77 -7.54 6.33
N GLU A 117 12.87 -7.10 7.23
CA GLU A 117 13.20 -6.02 8.17
C GLU A 117 14.14 -6.52 9.28
N LYS A 118 14.93 -5.60 9.83
CA LYS A 118 15.84 -5.82 10.95
C LYS A 118 15.11 -6.35 12.19
N SER A 119 15.86 -6.87 13.15
CA SER A 119 15.33 -7.08 14.49
C SER A 119 14.82 -5.77 15.09
N ALA A 120 13.94 -5.85 16.09
CA ALA A 120 13.41 -4.64 16.75
C ALA A 120 14.54 -3.79 17.38
N GLU A 121 15.55 -4.43 17.93
CA GLU A 121 16.71 -3.77 18.54
C GLU A 121 17.57 -3.07 17.48
N ASP A 122 17.94 -3.78 16.42
CA ASP A 122 18.76 -3.23 15.32
C ASP A 122 18.02 -2.13 14.56
N PHE A 123 16.70 -2.28 14.39
CA PHE A 123 15.87 -1.23 13.80
C PHE A 123 15.90 0.04 14.66
N LYS A 124 15.67 -0.06 15.97
CA LYS A 124 15.72 1.08 16.89
C LYS A 124 17.08 1.78 16.86
N LYS A 125 18.16 0.99 16.85
CA LYS A 125 19.54 1.52 16.78
C LYS A 125 19.77 2.27 15.47
N TRP A 126 19.38 1.67 14.37
CA TRP A 126 19.49 2.28 13.04
C TRP A 126 18.62 3.54 12.91
N TYR A 127 17.34 3.48 13.34
CA TYR A 127 16.42 4.61 13.24
C TYR A 127 16.87 5.84 14.04
N LYS A 128 17.55 5.65 15.15
CA LYS A 128 18.15 6.76 15.93
C LYS A 128 19.18 7.57 15.14
N SER A 129 19.78 7.02 14.09
CA SER A 129 20.71 7.73 13.21
C SER A 129 20.00 8.62 12.18
N LEU A 130 18.68 8.49 12.02
CA LEU A 130 17.87 9.33 11.15
C LEU A 130 17.36 10.55 11.92
N ASP A 131 17.18 11.65 11.20
CA ASP A 131 16.74 12.92 11.80
C ASP A 131 15.22 13.15 11.64
N TYR A 132 14.42 12.08 11.81
CA TYR A 132 12.96 12.12 11.74
C TYR A 132 12.35 11.84 13.10
N LYS A 133 11.73 12.85 13.75
CA LYS A 133 11.26 12.76 15.14
C LYS A 133 9.80 13.13 15.31
N ASP A 134 9.15 13.65 14.25
CA ASP A 134 7.83 14.26 14.40
C ASP A 134 6.68 13.28 14.20
N PHE A 135 6.94 12.07 13.67
CA PHE A 135 5.93 11.03 13.55
C PHE A 135 6.30 9.76 14.33
N PRO A 136 5.34 9.13 15.02
CA PRO A 136 5.58 7.87 15.71
C PRO A 136 5.89 6.75 14.72
N VAL A 137 6.91 5.94 15.03
CA VAL A 137 7.20 4.69 14.34
C VAL A 137 6.85 3.53 15.26
N LEU A 138 5.76 2.85 14.95
CA LEU A 138 5.21 1.75 15.73
C LEU A 138 5.82 0.42 15.26
N MET A 139 6.07 -0.49 16.18
CA MET A 139 6.69 -1.78 15.89
C MET A 139 5.66 -2.91 15.99
N ASP A 140 5.23 -3.42 14.86
CA ASP A 140 4.41 -4.62 14.76
C ASP A 140 5.28 -5.88 14.85
N THR A 141 5.81 -6.14 16.05
CA THR A 141 6.77 -7.23 16.29
C THR A 141 6.21 -8.63 16.09
N LYS A 142 4.88 -8.77 16.03
CA LYS A 142 4.20 -10.05 15.78
C LYS A 142 3.70 -10.19 14.34
N GLY A 143 3.82 -9.12 13.54
CA GLY A 143 3.30 -9.08 12.17
C GLY A 143 1.77 -9.19 12.10
N GLU A 144 1.08 -8.82 13.18
CA GLU A 144 -0.38 -8.94 13.24
C GLU A 144 -1.08 -8.00 12.27
N LEU A 145 -0.59 -6.74 12.16
CA LEU A 145 -1.15 -5.77 11.20
C LEU A 145 -0.78 -6.11 9.77
N LEU A 146 0.43 -6.63 9.53
CA LEU A 146 0.80 -7.13 8.19
C LEU A 146 -0.19 -8.19 7.69
N LYS A 147 -0.54 -9.14 8.56
CA LYS A 147 -1.46 -10.25 8.23
C LYS A 147 -2.89 -9.74 8.05
N GLU A 148 -3.37 -8.92 8.98
CA GLU A 148 -4.74 -8.40 8.97
C GLU A 148 -5.04 -7.63 7.68
N TYR A 149 -4.12 -6.76 7.27
CA TYR A 149 -4.31 -5.90 6.10
C TYR A 149 -3.67 -6.45 4.83
N GLY A 150 -3.09 -7.66 4.89
CA GLY A 150 -2.46 -8.30 3.74
C GLY A 150 -1.30 -7.52 3.15
N ILE A 151 -0.51 -6.81 3.98
CA ILE A 151 0.60 -5.97 3.53
C ILE A 151 1.74 -6.84 3.02
N ARG A 152 2.01 -6.78 1.72
CA ARG A 152 3.05 -7.58 1.05
C ARG A 152 4.11 -6.73 0.33
N SER A 153 3.85 -5.43 0.19
CA SER A 153 4.73 -4.49 -0.50
C SER A 153 4.78 -3.16 0.23
N TYR A 154 5.88 -2.43 0.05
CA TYR A 154 6.13 -1.15 0.68
C TYR A 154 6.46 -0.07 -0.35
N PRO A 155 6.11 1.20 -0.09
CA PRO A 155 5.22 1.64 1.00
C PRO A 155 3.77 1.19 0.78
N CYS A 156 3.03 1.04 1.86
CA CYS A 156 1.58 0.86 1.83
C CYS A 156 0.96 1.79 2.88
N ALA A 157 -0.20 2.34 2.59
CA ALA A 157 -0.88 3.27 3.48
C ALA A 157 -2.32 2.83 3.74
N LEU A 158 -2.74 2.96 4.99
CA LEU A 158 -4.14 2.87 5.37
C LEU A 158 -4.63 4.26 5.78
N PHE A 159 -5.82 4.58 5.35
CA PHE A 159 -6.55 5.77 5.76
C PHE A 159 -7.75 5.33 6.58
N VAL A 160 -7.76 5.73 7.84
CA VAL A 160 -8.85 5.43 8.77
C VAL A 160 -9.65 6.71 9.01
N GLY A 161 -10.96 6.61 8.88
CA GLY A 161 -11.87 7.71 9.12
C GLY A 161 -11.97 8.08 10.61
N SER A 162 -12.51 9.24 10.92
CA SER A 162 -12.72 9.71 12.29
C SER A 162 -13.70 8.82 13.06
N ASP A 163 -14.55 8.07 12.35
CA ASP A 163 -15.45 7.06 12.90
C ASP A 163 -14.76 5.69 13.16
N GLY A 164 -13.47 5.56 12.81
CA GLY A 164 -12.72 4.32 12.93
C GLY A 164 -12.87 3.37 11.74
N SER A 165 -13.59 3.75 10.68
CA SER A 165 -13.73 2.93 9.48
C SER A 165 -12.45 2.92 8.65
N LEU A 166 -12.10 1.77 8.03
CA LEU A 166 -11.06 1.70 7.03
C LEU A 166 -11.56 2.30 5.72
N ALA A 167 -11.25 3.58 5.51
CA ALA A 167 -11.75 4.33 4.35
C ALA A 167 -11.01 4.00 3.06
N LYS A 168 -9.67 3.80 3.12
CA LYS A 168 -8.86 3.53 1.93
C LYS A 168 -7.58 2.77 2.29
N THR A 169 -7.17 1.88 1.39
CA THR A 169 -5.83 1.28 1.36
C THR A 169 -5.15 1.70 0.06
N HIS A 170 -3.89 2.14 0.15
CA HIS A 170 -3.09 2.50 -1.01
C HIS A 170 -1.75 1.76 -0.98
N ILE A 171 -1.41 1.14 -2.10
CA ILE A 171 -0.13 0.43 -2.27
C ILE A 171 0.75 1.28 -3.17
N GLY A 172 1.98 1.53 -2.75
CA GLY A 172 2.94 2.34 -3.47
C GLY A 172 3.09 3.76 -2.92
N TYR A 173 3.84 4.57 -3.64
CA TYR A 173 4.12 5.96 -3.30
C TYR A 173 2.86 6.84 -3.39
N MET A 174 2.74 7.77 -2.47
CA MET A 174 1.82 8.91 -2.54
C MET A 174 2.59 10.18 -2.22
N SER A 175 2.34 11.24 -2.98
CA SER A 175 2.83 12.58 -2.64
C SER A 175 2.15 13.11 -1.37
N LYS A 176 2.77 14.08 -0.72
CA LYS A 176 2.18 14.75 0.45
C LYS A 176 0.81 15.34 0.11
N GLU A 177 0.70 15.97 -1.06
CA GLU A 177 -0.54 16.58 -1.57
C GLU A 177 -1.66 15.54 -1.77
N ASP A 178 -1.32 14.35 -2.30
CA ASP A 178 -2.29 13.26 -2.49
C ASP A 178 -2.76 12.67 -1.14
N ILE A 179 -1.86 12.59 -0.16
CA ILE A 179 -2.20 12.16 1.19
C ILE A 179 -3.16 13.17 1.83
N GLU A 180 -2.83 14.46 1.80
CA GLU A 180 -3.69 15.52 2.33
C GLU A 180 -5.06 15.58 1.64
N LYS A 181 -5.08 15.43 0.31
CA LYS A 181 -6.32 15.35 -0.45
C LYS A 181 -7.17 14.17 0.02
N THR A 182 -6.56 12.99 0.14
CA THR A 182 -7.28 11.79 0.63
C THR A 182 -7.83 12.01 2.04
N LEU A 183 -7.05 12.62 2.94
CA LEU A 183 -7.49 12.93 4.29
C LEU A 183 -8.67 13.94 4.33
N LYS A 184 -8.76 14.85 3.36
CA LYS A 184 -9.90 15.77 3.23
C LYS A 184 -11.16 15.10 2.71
N GLU A 185 -11.02 14.07 1.86
CA GLU A 185 -12.12 13.36 1.19
C GLU A 185 -12.79 12.30 2.06
N ILE A 186 -12.07 11.70 3.02
CA ILE A 186 -12.63 10.70 3.95
C ILE A 186 -13.38 11.36 5.12
N LYS A 187 -14.24 10.58 5.77
CA LYS A 187 -15.03 11.06 6.93
C LYS A 187 -14.18 11.24 8.19
#